data_2bfa9bb2e2cd55d0f774cc70f0e6e238
#
_entry.id   2bfa9bb2e2cd55d0f774cc70f0e6e238
#
_cell.length_a   1.000
_cell.length_b   1.000
_cell.length_c   1.000
_cell.angle_alpha   90.00
_cell.angle_beta   90.00
_cell.angle_gamma   90.00
#
_symmetry.space_group_name_H-M   'P 1'
#
loop_
_entity.id
_entity.type
_entity.pdbx_description
1 polymer ?
#
loop_
_entity_poly.entity_id
_entity_poly.type
_entity_poly.pdbx_seq_one_letter_code
_entity_poly.pdbx_strand_id
1 'polypeptide(L)'
;MNLVGEWNLELATPFGKRPATLRFEGTGGALSGIITSKLGDTPLEGLTVTHDGFDARVSMEFQGKPYAAGINGQVENDSISGTIKVKLAIAPPIRYTGTRAA
;
A
#
# COMPACT_ATOMS: atom_id res chain seq x y z
N MET A 1 17.39 -4.91 -0.88
CA MET A 1 16.17 -4.10 -1.09
C MET A 1 16.00 -3.13 0.08
N ASN A 2 15.58 -1.91 -0.18
CA ASN A 2 15.34 -0.92 0.85
C ASN A 2 13.94 -0.32 0.69
N LEU A 3 13.04 -0.63 1.63
CA LEU A 3 11.68 -0.10 1.63
C LEU A 3 11.58 1.29 2.27
N VAL A 4 12.51 1.65 3.15
CA VAL A 4 12.42 2.90 3.90
C VAL A 4 12.40 4.09 2.95
N GLY A 5 11.48 5.02 3.21
CA GLY A 5 11.29 6.22 2.42
C GLY A 5 9.88 6.35 1.91
N GLU A 6 9.71 7.25 0.98
CA GLU A 6 8.41 7.60 0.43
C GLU A 6 8.30 7.10 -1.02
N TRP A 7 7.13 6.56 -1.34
CA TRP A 7 6.82 6.04 -2.67
C TRP A 7 5.59 6.74 -3.20
N ASN A 8 5.66 7.22 -4.43
CA ASN A 8 4.51 7.80 -5.13
C ASN A 8 3.81 6.69 -5.91
N LEU A 9 2.56 6.44 -5.58
CA LEU A 9 1.77 5.36 -6.15
C LEU A 9 0.68 5.87 -7.09
N GLU A 10 0.33 5.04 -8.04
CA GLU A 10 -0.82 5.22 -8.91
C GLU A 10 -1.70 3.98 -8.78
N LEU A 11 -2.91 4.16 -8.26
CA LEU A 11 -3.86 3.09 -8.04
C LEU A 11 -4.78 2.98 -9.25
N ALA A 12 -4.88 1.78 -9.82
CA ALA A 12 -5.78 1.51 -10.93
C ALA A 12 -7.14 1.08 -10.38
N THR A 13 -8.02 2.05 -10.13
CA THR A 13 -9.35 1.78 -9.60
C THR A 13 -10.38 1.68 -10.72
N PRO A 14 -11.60 1.11 -10.45
CA PRO A 14 -12.67 1.12 -11.44
C PRO A 14 -13.11 2.51 -11.89
N PHE A 15 -12.80 3.53 -11.11
CA PHE A 15 -13.15 4.93 -11.42
C PHE A 15 -11.98 5.70 -12.03
N GLY A 16 -10.94 4.99 -12.50
CA GLY A 16 -9.76 5.60 -13.07
C GLY A 16 -8.56 5.53 -12.13
N LYS A 17 -7.47 6.14 -12.57
CA LYS A 17 -6.24 6.13 -11.79
C LYS A 17 -6.30 7.16 -10.67
N ARG A 18 -5.83 6.78 -9.49
CA ARG A 18 -5.82 7.64 -8.30
C ARG A 18 -4.41 7.68 -7.69
N PRO A 19 -3.92 8.86 -7.33
CA PRO A 19 -2.62 8.96 -6.67
C PRO A 19 -2.72 8.58 -5.20
N ALA A 20 -1.63 8.03 -4.67
CA ALA A 20 -1.46 7.78 -3.25
C ALA A 20 0.03 7.84 -2.93
N THR A 21 0.35 7.96 -1.65
CA THR A 21 1.73 7.94 -1.18
C THR A 21 1.86 6.84 -0.15
N LEU A 22 2.91 6.05 -0.26
CA LEU A 22 3.24 5.01 0.71
C LEU A 22 4.57 5.37 1.33
N ARG A 23 4.59 5.47 2.67
CA ARG A 23 5.80 5.81 3.40
C ARG A 23 6.14 4.70 4.38
N PHE A 24 7.40 4.27 4.35
CA PHE A 24 7.93 3.33 5.33
C PHE A 24 8.98 4.02 6.19
N GLU A 25 8.88 3.83 7.51
CA GLU A 25 9.79 4.38 8.48
C GLU A 25 10.21 3.31 9.47
N GLY A 26 11.39 3.45 10.05
CA GLY A 26 11.89 2.55 11.06
C GLY A 26 13.28 2.06 10.78
N THR A 27 13.83 1.29 11.73
CA THR A 27 15.16 0.70 11.64
C THR A 27 15.11 -0.75 12.11
N GLY A 28 15.97 -1.58 11.53
CA GLY A 28 16.06 -2.99 11.91
C GLY A 28 14.78 -3.74 11.64
N GLY A 29 14.30 -4.50 12.63
CA GLY A 29 13.07 -5.27 12.51
C GLY A 29 11.79 -4.50 12.86
N ALA A 30 11.89 -3.20 13.15
CA ALA A 30 10.74 -2.39 13.59
C ALA A 30 10.32 -1.41 12.50
N LEU A 31 9.96 -1.94 11.34
CA LEU A 31 9.50 -1.13 10.21
C LEU A 31 8.00 -0.89 10.32
N SER A 32 7.56 0.34 10.09
CA SER A 32 6.16 0.71 10.00
C SER A 32 5.88 1.41 8.68
N GLY A 33 4.63 1.37 8.25
CA GLY A 33 4.22 2.00 7.02
C GLY A 33 2.87 2.70 7.14
N ILE A 34 2.66 3.69 6.30
CA ILE A 34 1.42 4.42 6.22
C ILE A 34 1.12 4.73 4.75
N ILE A 35 -0.13 4.53 4.35
CA ILE A 35 -0.59 4.93 3.02
C ILE A 35 -1.43 6.19 3.15
N THR A 36 -1.12 7.20 2.36
CA THR A 36 -1.79 8.49 2.36
C THR A 36 -2.48 8.72 1.02
N SER A 37 -3.73 9.14 1.07
CA SER A 37 -4.51 9.48 -0.11
C SER A 37 -5.45 10.64 0.20
N LYS A 38 -6.29 11.02 -0.75
CA LYS A 38 -7.32 12.04 -0.52
C LYS A 38 -8.31 11.65 0.57
N LEU A 39 -8.42 10.35 0.86
CA LEU A 39 -9.32 9.84 1.90
C LEU A 39 -8.68 9.89 3.30
N GLY A 40 -7.42 10.31 3.40
CA GLY A 40 -6.70 10.41 4.65
C GLY A 40 -5.54 9.42 4.74
N ASP A 41 -5.00 9.30 5.93
CA ASP A 41 -3.86 8.45 6.23
C ASP A 41 -4.33 7.14 6.84
N THR A 42 -3.80 6.02 6.33
CA THR A 42 -4.13 4.68 6.83
C THR A 42 -2.83 3.95 7.17
N PRO A 43 -2.61 3.62 8.46
CA PRO A 43 -1.41 2.87 8.82
C PRO A 43 -1.52 1.42 8.33
N LEU A 44 -0.37 0.86 7.97
CA LEU A 44 -0.26 -0.56 7.66
C LEU A 44 -0.18 -1.37 8.94
N GLU A 45 -0.91 -2.48 8.99
CA GLU A 45 -0.93 -3.37 10.14
C GLU A 45 -0.34 -4.72 9.74
N GLY A 46 0.33 -5.38 10.69
CA GLY A 46 0.90 -6.70 10.45
C GLY A 46 1.92 -6.72 9.31
N LEU A 47 2.73 -5.67 9.21
CA LEU A 47 3.72 -5.55 8.15
C LEU A 47 4.75 -6.67 8.24
N THR A 48 4.88 -7.42 7.16
CA THR A 48 5.90 -8.46 7.01
C THR A 48 6.73 -8.11 5.78
N VAL A 49 8.03 -7.95 5.98
CA VAL A 49 8.97 -7.68 4.89
C VAL A 49 9.43 -9.01 4.33
N THR A 50 9.30 -9.16 3.01
CA THR A 50 9.75 -10.35 2.28
C THR A 50 11.08 -10.06 1.59
N HIS A 51 11.61 -11.05 0.87
CA HIS A 51 12.89 -10.91 0.18
C HIS A 51 12.90 -9.72 -0.80
N ASP A 52 11.81 -9.50 -1.50
CA ASP A 52 11.72 -8.50 -2.57
C ASP A 52 10.53 -7.54 -2.40
N GLY A 53 9.87 -7.55 -1.25
CA GLY A 53 8.70 -6.71 -1.05
C GLY A 53 8.14 -6.79 0.35
N PHE A 54 6.81 -6.71 0.44
CA PHE A 54 6.12 -6.73 1.72
C PHE A 54 4.68 -7.21 1.59
N ASP A 55 4.11 -7.62 2.72
CA ASP A 55 2.70 -7.90 2.91
C ASP A 55 2.22 -7.17 4.16
N ALA A 56 1.02 -6.64 4.12
CA ALA A 56 0.43 -5.96 5.26
C ALA A 56 -1.10 -5.96 5.15
N ARG A 57 -1.75 -5.45 6.19
CA ARG A 57 -3.21 -5.23 6.19
C ARG A 57 -3.49 -3.76 6.40
N VAL A 58 -4.60 -3.31 5.84
CA VAL A 58 -5.11 -1.96 6.07
C VAL A 58 -6.59 -2.04 6.40
N SER A 59 -7.08 -1.11 7.21
CA SER A 59 -8.52 -0.93 7.43
C SER A 59 -8.95 0.30 6.65
N MET A 60 -9.89 0.10 5.74
CA MET A 60 -10.41 1.18 4.92
C MET A 60 -11.86 1.44 5.32
N GLU A 61 -12.26 2.70 5.33
CA GLU A 61 -13.64 3.06 5.58
C GLU A 61 -14.31 3.44 4.27
N PHE A 62 -15.44 2.81 3.98
CA PHE A 62 -16.20 3.09 2.78
C PHE A 62 -17.67 3.18 3.15
N GLN A 63 -18.30 4.31 2.85
CA GLN A 63 -19.69 4.60 3.18
C GLN A 63 -20.02 4.38 4.67
N GLY A 64 -19.10 4.79 5.54
CA GLY A 64 -19.26 4.68 6.98
C GLY A 64 -19.03 3.29 7.56
N LYS A 65 -18.59 2.33 6.76
CA LYS A 65 -18.32 0.96 7.20
C LYS A 65 -16.84 0.64 7.05
N PRO A 66 -16.21 0.02 8.06
CA PRO A 66 -14.82 -0.41 7.93
C PRO A 66 -14.73 -1.70 7.12
N TYR A 67 -13.75 -1.76 6.24
CA TYR A 67 -13.41 -2.95 5.47
C TYR A 67 -11.94 -3.25 5.65
N ALA A 68 -11.63 -4.53 5.88
CA ALA A 68 -10.26 -4.98 5.90
C ALA A 68 -9.78 -5.22 4.47
N ALA A 69 -8.53 -4.87 4.21
CA ALA A 69 -7.89 -5.12 2.93
C ALA A 69 -6.49 -5.64 3.16
N GLY A 70 -6.03 -6.50 2.26
CA GLY A 70 -4.64 -6.91 2.21
C GLY A 70 -3.91 -6.09 1.17
N ILE A 71 -2.72 -5.63 1.50
CA ILE A 71 -1.86 -4.94 0.55
C ILE A 71 -0.54 -5.70 0.45
N ASN A 72 -0.06 -5.89 -0.77
CA ASN A 72 1.26 -6.44 -1.00
C ASN A 72 2.02 -5.56 -1.98
N GLY A 73 3.32 -5.70 -2.00
CA GLY A 73 4.14 -4.98 -2.94
C GLY A 73 5.43 -5.71 -3.22
N GLN A 74 5.94 -5.50 -4.41
CA GLN A 74 7.27 -5.94 -4.82
C GLN A 74 8.08 -4.74 -5.24
N VAL A 75 9.33 -4.72 -4.84
CA VAL A 75 10.25 -3.62 -5.11
C VAL A 75 11.36 -4.11 -6.02
N GLU A 76 11.59 -3.37 -7.08
CA GLU A 76 12.70 -3.58 -8.00
C GLU A 76 13.35 -2.23 -8.26
N ASN A 77 14.56 -2.04 -7.74
CA ASN A 77 15.26 -0.76 -7.77
C ASN A 77 14.42 0.35 -7.13
N ASP A 78 14.02 1.36 -7.88
CA ASP A 78 13.21 2.48 -7.40
C ASP A 78 11.74 2.37 -7.84
N SER A 79 11.33 1.19 -8.25
CA SER A 79 9.96 0.90 -8.67
C SER A 79 9.28 -0.04 -7.68
N ILE A 80 8.00 0.17 -7.47
CA ILE A 80 7.17 -0.69 -6.63
C ILE A 80 5.89 -1.03 -7.39
N SER A 81 5.40 -2.25 -7.20
CA SER A 81 4.12 -2.68 -7.76
C SER A 81 3.48 -3.70 -6.84
N GLY A 82 2.16 -3.79 -6.89
CA GLY A 82 1.45 -4.74 -6.07
C GLY A 82 -0.06 -4.65 -6.23
N THR A 83 -0.75 -5.21 -5.26
CA THR A 83 -2.22 -5.23 -5.26
C THR A 83 -2.76 -4.91 -3.89
N ILE A 84 -3.97 -4.34 -3.88
CA ILE A 84 -4.78 -4.15 -2.68
C ILE A 84 -6.05 -4.97 -2.88
N LYS A 85 -6.26 -5.96 -2.00
CA LYS A 85 -7.43 -6.84 -2.06
C LYS A 85 -8.37 -6.51 -0.91
N VAL A 86 -9.49 -5.89 -1.24
CA VAL A 86 -10.53 -5.59 -0.26
C VAL A 86 -11.35 -6.85 -0.03
N LYS A 87 -11.67 -7.15 1.23
CA LYS A 87 -12.49 -8.32 1.57
C LYS A 87 -13.97 -8.03 1.31
N LEU A 88 -14.30 -7.83 0.06
CA LEU A 88 -15.67 -7.76 -0.44
C LEU A 88 -15.79 -8.82 -1.52
N ALA A 89 -16.88 -9.61 -1.45
CA ALA A 89 -17.04 -10.79 -2.31
C ALA A 89 -17.01 -10.49 -3.81
N ILE A 90 -17.32 -9.26 -4.21
CA ILE A 90 -17.43 -8.88 -5.61
C ILE A 90 -16.42 -7.80 -6.02
N ALA A 91 -15.56 -7.36 -5.09
CA ALA A 91 -14.60 -6.31 -5.41
C ALA A 91 -13.37 -6.90 -6.10
N PRO A 92 -13.00 -6.45 -7.29
CA PRO A 92 -11.75 -6.87 -7.93
C PRO A 92 -10.55 -6.27 -7.17
N PRO A 93 -9.39 -6.93 -7.22
CA PRO A 93 -8.19 -6.37 -6.62
C PRO A 93 -7.78 -5.08 -7.34
N ILE A 94 -7.30 -4.12 -6.55
CA ILE A 94 -6.78 -2.86 -7.08
C ILE A 94 -5.27 -3.04 -7.29
N ARG A 95 -4.83 -2.89 -8.53
CA ARG A 95 -3.40 -2.92 -8.84
C ARG A 95 -2.82 -1.53 -8.69
N TYR A 96 -1.59 -1.47 -8.26
CA TYR A 96 -0.88 -0.20 -8.18
C TYR A 96 0.55 -0.35 -8.68
N THR A 97 1.08 0.75 -9.16
CA THR A 97 2.49 0.90 -9.48
C THR A 97 2.98 2.20 -8.89
N GLY A 98 4.28 2.31 -8.68
CA GLY A 98 4.83 3.52 -8.14
C GLY A 98 6.33 3.60 -8.30
N THR A 99 6.85 4.76 -7.92
CA THR A 99 8.27 5.03 -7.93
C THR A 99 8.68 5.70 -6.63
N ARG A 100 9.94 5.55 -6.26
CA ARG A 100 10.49 6.21 -5.08
C ARG A 100 10.45 7.72 -5.28
N ALA A 101 9.98 8.43 -4.27
CA ALA A 101 9.98 9.88 -4.28
C ALA A 101 11.42 10.39 -4.22
N ALA A 102 11.70 11.39 -5.01
CA ALA A 102 13.04 11.99 -5.05
C ALA A 102 13.34 12.81 -3.79
#